data_d8126479f47fff318ce3bc78bfc36f54
#
_entry.id   d8126479f47fff318ce3bc78bfc36f54
#
_cell.length_a   1.000
_cell.length_b   1.000
_cell.length_c   1.000
_cell.angle_alpha   90.00
_cell.angle_beta   90.00
_cell.angle_gamma   90.00
#
_symmetry.space_group_name_H-M   'P 1'
#
loop_
_entity.id
_entity.type
_entity.pdbx_description
1 polymer ?
#
loop_
_entity_poly.entity_id
_entity_poly.type
_entity_poly.pdbx_seq_one_letter_code
_entity_poly.pdbx_strand_id
1 'polypeptide(L)'
;MLARLRGAVALGIATALCGHAIAAEQSITPLAATDCQTIAKTIGQAAGIALSTKVGAPEFPNGLRGNACLMSGHATGLKAEFDDVRKKLNAALAGWAPVSDYDADGPASTITGFAKAAQRVVYSLETEPPRGTCGNVPLAACKMPRQRWDWSLKVVGFSQ
;
A
#
# COMPACT_ATOMS: atom_id res chain seq x y z
N MET A 1 -60.82 -50.01 -19.19
CA MET A 1 -60.29 -48.81 -19.92
C MET A 1 -59.31 -48.11 -19.03
N LEU A 2 -58.00 -48.32 -19.27
CA LEU A 2 -56.93 -47.74 -18.49
C LEU A 2 -56.28 -46.59 -19.30
N ALA A 3 -56.39 -45.36 -18.82
CA ALA A 3 -55.73 -44.20 -19.36
C ALA A 3 -54.37 -44.06 -18.70
N ARG A 4 -53.28 -44.14 -19.50
CA ARG A 4 -51.92 -43.91 -19.05
C ARG A 4 -51.60 -42.42 -19.24
N LEU A 5 -51.37 -41.70 -18.14
CA LEU A 5 -50.70 -40.34 -18.13
C LEU A 5 -49.21 -40.53 -18.24
N ARG A 6 -48.62 -39.96 -19.28
CA ARG A 6 -47.17 -39.80 -19.42
C ARG A 6 -46.81 -38.41 -18.88
N GLY A 7 -46.11 -38.34 -17.75
CA GLY A 7 -45.49 -37.12 -17.25
C GLY A 7 -44.14 -36.91 -17.89
N ALA A 8 -43.98 -35.79 -18.57
CA ALA A 8 -42.68 -35.32 -19.08
C ALA A 8 -41.98 -34.52 -17.97
N VAL A 9 -40.81 -35.00 -17.54
CA VAL A 9 -39.92 -34.29 -16.61
C VAL A 9 -38.99 -33.42 -17.46
N ALA A 10 -39.18 -32.10 -17.40
CA ALA A 10 -38.25 -31.14 -18.00
C ALA A 10 -37.11 -30.87 -17.02
N LEU A 11 -35.89 -31.33 -17.35
CA LEU A 11 -34.67 -31.02 -16.63
C LEU A 11 -34.22 -29.61 -17.04
N GLY A 12 -34.41 -28.62 -16.17
CA GLY A 12 -33.90 -27.29 -16.33
C GLY A 12 -32.40 -27.24 -15.94
N ILE A 13 -31.52 -27.05 -16.91
CA ILE A 13 -30.09 -26.80 -16.67
C ILE A 13 -29.92 -25.33 -16.27
N ALA A 14 -29.71 -25.06 -15.00
CA ALA A 14 -29.33 -23.74 -14.51
C ALA A 14 -27.82 -23.52 -14.76
N THR A 15 -27.47 -22.79 -15.81
CA THR A 15 -26.10 -22.30 -16.04
C THR A 15 -25.79 -21.18 -15.07
N ALA A 16 -25.03 -21.49 -14.01
CA ALA A 16 -24.47 -20.51 -13.12
C ALA A 16 -23.37 -19.71 -13.86
N LEU A 17 -23.69 -18.50 -14.31
CA LEU A 17 -22.71 -17.53 -14.79
C LEU A 17 -21.89 -17.06 -13.58
N CYS A 18 -20.69 -17.63 -13.38
CA CYS A 18 -19.66 -17.08 -12.50
C CYS A 18 -19.22 -15.74 -13.09
N GLY A 19 -19.88 -14.66 -12.71
CA GLY A 19 -19.44 -13.31 -13.00
C GLY A 19 -18.11 -13.06 -12.26
N HIS A 20 -17.00 -13.05 -12.99
CA HIS A 20 -15.74 -12.52 -12.48
C HIS A 20 -15.96 -11.02 -12.25
N ALA A 21 -16.06 -10.61 -10.99
CA ALA A 21 -16.01 -9.21 -10.64
C ALA A 21 -14.60 -8.68 -11.02
N ILE A 22 -14.49 -8.05 -12.18
CA ILE A 22 -13.31 -7.29 -12.56
C ILE A 22 -13.30 -6.11 -11.58
N ALA A 23 -12.32 -6.06 -10.68
CA ALA A 23 -12.13 -4.91 -9.82
C ALA A 23 -12.05 -3.66 -10.71
N ALA A 24 -12.98 -2.72 -10.52
CA ALA A 24 -13.02 -1.50 -11.30
C ALA A 24 -11.73 -0.71 -11.03
N GLU A 25 -10.96 -0.43 -12.07
CA GLU A 25 -9.78 0.42 -11.96
C GLU A 25 -10.20 1.83 -11.57
N GLN A 26 -9.59 2.33 -10.49
CA GLN A 26 -9.89 3.66 -9.96
C GLN A 26 -9.10 4.73 -10.71
N SER A 27 -9.79 5.68 -11.34
CA SER A 27 -9.16 6.86 -11.95
C SER A 27 -8.74 7.85 -10.87
N ILE A 28 -7.47 8.27 -10.91
CA ILE A 28 -6.88 9.18 -9.92
C ILE A 28 -6.25 10.40 -10.58
N THR A 29 -6.13 11.48 -9.78
CA THR A 29 -5.38 12.69 -10.13
C THR A 29 -4.34 13.00 -9.06
N PRO A 30 -3.20 13.63 -9.40
CA PRO A 30 -2.20 13.98 -8.40
C PRO A 30 -2.73 15.02 -7.41
N LEU A 31 -2.25 15.00 -6.19
CA LEU A 31 -2.45 16.09 -5.23
C LEU A 31 -1.87 17.39 -5.79
N ALA A 32 -2.39 18.55 -5.32
CA ALA A 32 -1.78 19.83 -5.60
C ALA A 32 -0.30 19.83 -5.18
N ALA A 33 0.56 20.52 -5.94
CA ALA A 33 2.02 20.50 -5.69
C ALA A 33 2.38 20.96 -4.28
N THR A 34 1.66 21.94 -3.72
CA THR A 34 1.83 22.43 -2.35
C THR A 34 1.49 21.36 -1.31
N ASP A 35 0.39 20.63 -1.52
CA ASP A 35 -0.02 19.55 -0.62
C ASP A 35 0.99 18.39 -0.67
N CYS A 36 1.42 18.03 -1.89
CA CYS A 36 2.44 17.02 -2.12
C CYS A 36 3.74 17.35 -1.35
N GLN A 37 4.24 18.57 -1.46
CA GLN A 37 5.46 19.02 -0.76
C GLN A 37 5.27 19.05 0.76
N THR A 38 4.11 19.50 1.23
CA THR A 38 3.79 19.54 2.66
C THR A 38 3.76 18.13 3.26
N ILE A 39 3.09 17.19 2.58
CA ILE A 39 3.03 15.80 3.00
C ILE A 39 4.42 15.17 2.98
N ALA A 40 5.20 15.38 1.91
CA ALA A 40 6.57 14.87 1.82
C ALA A 40 7.46 15.36 2.97
N LYS A 41 7.38 16.66 3.31
CA LYS A 41 8.12 17.24 4.43
C LYS A 41 7.67 16.63 5.77
N THR A 42 6.37 16.57 6.02
CA THR A 42 5.80 16.07 7.28
C THR A 42 6.16 14.60 7.51
N ILE A 43 5.91 13.76 6.50
CA ILE A 43 6.19 12.31 6.56
C ILE A 43 7.71 12.07 6.62
N GLY A 44 8.49 12.77 5.81
CA GLY A 44 9.96 12.65 5.81
C GLY A 44 10.58 13.02 7.15
N GLN A 45 10.12 14.08 7.79
CA GLN A 45 10.55 14.47 9.13
C GLN A 45 10.19 13.43 10.18
N ALA A 46 8.97 12.88 10.13
CA ALA A 46 8.51 11.87 11.06
C ALA A 46 9.34 10.57 10.97
N ALA A 47 9.69 10.17 9.74
CA ALA A 47 10.50 8.98 9.48
C ALA A 47 12.01 9.20 9.71
N GLY A 48 12.48 10.44 9.68
CA GLY A 48 13.92 10.74 9.62
C GLY A 48 14.53 10.44 8.23
N ILE A 49 13.72 10.46 7.18
CA ILE A 49 14.10 10.14 5.79
C ILE A 49 13.71 11.31 4.88
N ALA A 50 14.69 11.93 4.22
CA ALA A 50 14.39 12.98 3.26
C ALA A 50 13.67 12.42 2.04
N LEU A 51 12.53 13.03 1.65
CA LEU A 51 11.74 12.60 0.50
C LEU A 51 11.90 13.57 -0.67
N SER A 52 12.13 13.03 -1.86
CA SER A 52 11.98 13.71 -3.14
C SER A 52 10.54 13.54 -3.65
N THR A 53 10.06 14.50 -4.46
CA THR A 53 8.70 14.48 -5.01
C THR A 53 8.73 14.52 -6.54
N LYS A 54 7.83 13.77 -7.18
CA LYS A 54 7.57 13.84 -8.63
C LYS A 54 6.11 13.49 -8.92
N VAL A 55 5.59 13.88 -10.08
CA VAL A 55 4.29 13.43 -10.57
C VAL A 55 4.52 12.28 -11.57
N GLY A 56 3.72 11.23 -11.47
CA GLY A 56 3.81 10.07 -12.35
C GLY A 56 2.80 8.97 -12.00
N ALA A 57 2.80 7.92 -12.80
CA ALA A 57 1.99 6.73 -12.51
C ALA A 57 2.54 6.01 -11.26
N PRO A 58 1.69 5.67 -10.31
CA PRO A 58 2.11 4.98 -9.10
C PRO A 58 2.43 3.50 -9.38
N GLU A 59 3.47 2.98 -8.72
CA GLU A 59 3.81 1.56 -8.73
C GLU A 59 2.97 0.76 -7.70
N PHE A 60 2.47 1.46 -6.68
CA PHE A 60 1.56 0.95 -5.64
C PHE A 60 0.64 2.07 -5.15
N PRO A 61 -0.51 1.76 -4.52
CA PRO A 61 -1.17 0.46 -4.52
C PRO A 61 -1.65 0.08 -5.94
N ASN A 62 -1.88 -1.21 -6.15
CA ASN A 62 -2.37 -1.71 -7.43
C ASN A 62 -3.80 -1.22 -7.73
N GLY A 63 -4.18 -1.23 -9.01
CA GLY A 63 -5.55 -0.89 -9.44
C GLY A 63 -5.82 0.61 -9.63
N LEU A 64 -4.81 1.47 -9.49
CA LEU A 64 -4.92 2.90 -9.75
C LEU A 64 -4.56 3.22 -11.21
N ARG A 65 -5.36 4.05 -11.87
CA ARG A 65 -5.08 4.59 -13.22
C ARG A 65 -4.96 6.10 -13.18
N GLY A 66 -3.88 6.62 -13.72
CA GLY A 66 -3.60 8.06 -13.78
C GLY A 66 -2.26 8.40 -13.14
N ASN A 67 -2.09 9.68 -12.85
CA ASN A 67 -0.90 10.18 -12.18
C ASN A 67 -1.18 10.50 -10.71
N ALA A 68 -0.18 10.33 -9.88
CA ALA A 68 -0.18 10.69 -8.48
C ALA A 68 1.04 11.57 -8.14
N CYS A 69 1.02 12.18 -6.98
CA CYS A 69 2.22 12.71 -6.36
C CYS A 69 3.00 11.52 -5.76
N LEU A 70 4.18 11.26 -6.28
CA LEU A 70 5.09 10.23 -5.81
C LEU A 70 6.17 10.87 -4.96
N MET A 71 6.35 10.37 -3.75
CA MET A 71 7.36 10.81 -2.80
C MET A 71 8.22 9.60 -2.43
N SER A 72 9.53 9.72 -2.48
CA SER A 72 10.41 8.61 -2.16
C SER A 72 11.71 9.06 -1.53
N GLY A 73 12.24 8.24 -0.64
CA GLY A 73 13.51 8.46 0.01
C GLY A 73 14.09 7.18 0.58
N HIS A 74 15.39 7.22 0.81
CA HIS A 74 16.17 6.13 1.39
C HIS A 74 17.03 6.66 2.52
N ALA A 75 17.30 5.83 3.50
CA ALA A 75 18.27 6.10 4.55
C ALA A 75 18.96 4.81 4.96
N THR A 76 20.19 4.89 5.44
CA THR A 76 20.91 3.78 6.05
C THR A 76 21.16 4.10 7.51
N GLY A 77 20.94 3.14 8.39
CA GLY A 77 21.36 3.29 9.77
C GLY A 77 20.50 4.19 10.63
N LEU A 78 19.18 4.22 10.42
CA LEU A 78 18.28 4.90 11.35
C LEU A 78 18.37 4.25 12.73
N LYS A 79 18.64 5.08 13.75
CA LYS A 79 18.66 4.66 15.15
C LYS A 79 17.23 4.58 15.70
N ALA A 80 16.38 3.80 15.05
CA ALA A 80 14.98 3.64 15.42
C ALA A 80 14.53 2.20 15.11
N GLU A 81 13.60 1.69 15.88
CA GLU A 81 12.93 0.43 15.59
C GLU A 81 11.84 0.64 14.53
N PHE A 82 11.57 -0.39 13.74
CA PHE A 82 10.59 -0.34 12.66
C PHE A 82 9.21 0.15 13.12
N ASP A 83 8.72 -0.41 14.22
CA ASP A 83 7.43 -0.04 14.80
C ASP A 83 7.38 1.41 15.30
N ASP A 84 8.49 1.95 15.77
CA ASP A 84 8.54 3.34 16.23
C ASP A 84 8.48 4.30 15.05
N VAL A 85 9.13 3.99 13.93
CA VAL A 85 9.02 4.78 12.70
C VAL A 85 7.58 4.71 12.18
N ARG A 86 6.98 3.51 12.12
CA ARG A 86 5.58 3.33 11.72
C ARG A 86 4.61 4.14 12.59
N LYS A 87 4.76 4.12 13.91
CA LYS A 87 3.94 4.93 14.83
C LYS A 87 4.08 6.42 14.56
N LYS A 88 5.30 6.91 14.31
CA LYS A 88 5.54 8.32 13.98
C LYS A 88 4.92 8.71 12.65
N LEU A 89 4.98 7.85 11.62
CA LEU A 89 4.32 8.07 10.34
C LEU A 89 2.80 8.18 10.50
N ASN A 90 2.18 7.27 11.26
CA ASN A 90 0.75 7.33 11.54
C ASN A 90 0.37 8.61 12.32
N ALA A 91 1.18 9.01 13.29
CA ALA A 91 0.98 10.26 14.03
C ALA A 91 1.14 11.51 13.14
N ALA A 92 2.03 11.49 12.16
CA ALA A 92 2.22 12.57 11.21
C ALA A 92 1.01 12.78 10.29
N LEU A 93 0.18 11.76 10.14
CA LEU A 93 -1.08 11.79 9.40
C LEU A 93 -2.30 11.91 10.35
N ALA A 94 -2.10 12.41 11.57
CA ALA A 94 -3.20 12.72 12.48
C ALA A 94 -4.20 13.68 11.80
N GLY A 95 -5.50 13.37 11.88
CA GLY A 95 -6.56 14.09 11.17
C GLY A 95 -6.88 13.55 9.78
N TRP A 96 -6.18 12.50 9.33
CA TRP A 96 -6.58 11.64 8.23
C TRP A 96 -7.22 10.37 8.80
N ALA A 97 -8.26 9.86 8.16
CA ALA A 97 -8.88 8.60 8.53
C ALA A 97 -8.09 7.41 7.94
N PRO A 98 -7.79 6.35 8.69
CA PRO A 98 -7.16 5.16 8.13
C PRO A 98 -8.08 4.48 7.10
N VAL A 99 -7.48 3.90 6.05
CA VAL A 99 -8.17 3.18 4.97
C VAL A 99 -7.54 1.80 4.83
N SER A 100 -8.26 0.77 5.24
CA SER A 100 -7.76 -0.62 5.28
C SER A 100 -7.58 -1.26 3.90
N ASP A 101 -8.19 -0.72 2.85
CA ASP A 101 -8.11 -1.27 1.48
C ASP A 101 -6.66 -1.35 0.94
N TYR A 102 -5.75 -0.59 1.55
CA TYR A 102 -4.34 -0.54 1.16
C TYR A 102 -3.41 -1.21 2.17
N ASP A 103 -3.94 -1.69 3.29
CA ASP A 103 -3.09 -2.21 4.36
C ASP A 103 -2.47 -3.56 4.01
N ALA A 104 -1.15 -3.66 4.17
CA ALA A 104 -0.39 -4.89 4.05
C ALA A 104 0.79 -4.85 5.02
N ASP A 105 0.94 -5.90 5.82
CA ASP A 105 2.01 -6.01 6.80
C ASP A 105 2.92 -7.20 6.52
N GLY A 106 4.21 -6.97 6.69
CA GLY A 106 5.27 -7.97 6.66
C GLY A 106 6.22 -7.82 7.85
N PRO A 107 7.18 -8.73 8.02
CA PRO A 107 8.08 -8.73 9.18
C PRO A 107 9.03 -7.52 9.24
N ALA A 108 9.22 -6.81 8.14
CA ALA A 108 10.08 -5.64 8.02
C ALA A 108 9.55 -4.66 6.94
N SER A 109 8.26 -4.74 6.64
CA SER A 109 7.58 -3.88 5.67
C SER A 109 6.14 -3.63 6.09
N THR A 110 5.60 -2.47 5.74
CA THR A 110 4.18 -2.16 5.89
C THR A 110 3.72 -1.25 4.77
N ILE A 111 2.48 -1.43 4.33
CA ILE A 111 1.75 -0.47 3.50
C ILE A 111 0.55 -0.04 4.32
N THR A 112 0.32 1.27 4.40
CA THR A 112 -0.82 1.81 5.15
C THR A 112 -1.42 2.99 4.41
N GLY A 113 -2.76 3.02 4.34
CA GLY A 113 -3.52 4.04 3.66
C GLY A 113 -4.26 5.00 4.58
N PHE A 114 -4.41 6.24 4.15
CA PHE A 114 -5.12 7.30 4.84
C PHE A 114 -5.95 8.14 3.87
N ALA A 115 -7.09 8.63 4.35
CA ALA A 115 -8.03 9.43 3.59
C ALA A 115 -8.38 10.73 4.32
N LYS A 116 -8.51 11.82 3.53
CA LYS A 116 -9.07 13.09 4.00
C LYS A 116 -9.90 13.69 2.86
N ALA A 117 -11.21 13.68 3.02
CA ALA A 117 -12.14 14.01 1.93
C ALA A 117 -11.87 13.16 0.68
N ALA A 118 -11.66 13.76 -0.50
CA ALA A 118 -11.31 13.06 -1.73
C ALA A 118 -9.82 12.70 -1.82
N GLN A 119 -8.97 13.19 -0.92
CA GLN A 119 -7.53 12.93 -0.94
C GLN A 119 -7.19 11.60 -0.29
N ARG A 120 -6.18 10.95 -0.82
CA ARG A 120 -5.60 9.70 -0.30
C ARG A 120 -4.09 9.83 -0.21
N VAL A 121 -3.53 9.27 0.85
CA VAL A 121 -2.09 9.12 1.05
C VAL A 121 -1.85 7.67 1.44
N VAL A 122 -1.03 6.98 0.66
CA VAL A 122 -0.62 5.60 0.94
C VAL A 122 0.89 5.58 1.06
N TYR A 123 1.42 5.06 2.16
CA TYR A 123 2.86 4.89 2.29
C TYR A 123 3.25 3.40 2.35
N SER A 124 4.44 3.10 1.82
CA SER A 124 5.15 1.85 2.02
C SER A 124 6.46 2.15 2.76
N LEU A 125 6.62 1.55 3.92
CA LEU A 125 7.85 1.59 4.71
C LEU A 125 8.48 0.20 4.69
N GLU A 126 9.74 0.12 4.32
CA GLU A 126 10.50 -1.14 4.27
C GLU A 126 11.86 -0.94 4.94
N THR A 127 12.35 -1.98 5.59
CA THR A 127 13.72 -2.01 6.09
C THR A 127 14.33 -3.38 5.83
N GLU A 128 15.56 -3.39 5.35
CA GLU A 128 16.26 -4.63 5.02
C GLU A 128 17.76 -4.51 5.34
N PRO A 129 18.42 -5.62 5.67
CA PRO A 129 19.86 -5.63 5.77
C PRO A 129 20.49 -5.41 4.39
N PRO A 130 21.65 -4.75 4.29
CA PRO A 130 22.36 -4.62 3.02
C PRO A 130 22.53 -5.96 2.32
N ARG A 131 22.39 -5.97 1.01
CA ARG A 131 22.41 -7.20 0.19
C ARG A 131 23.64 -8.06 0.50
N GLY A 132 23.41 -9.36 0.63
CA GLY A 132 24.48 -10.37 0.86
C GLY A 132 24.96 -10.46 2.30
N THR A 133 24.50 -9.63 3.24
CA THR A 133 25.00 -9.62 4.61
C THR A 133 24.37 -10.67 5.52
N CYS A 134 23.14 -11.08 5.23
CA CYS A 134 22.43 -12.12 6.01
C CYS A 134 22.37 -13.48 5.32
N GLY A 135 22.94 -13.60 4.12
CA GLY A 135 22.89 -14.84 3.34
C GLY A 135 21.43 -15.30 3.09
N ASN A 136 21.16 -16.58 3.29
CA ASN A 136 19.83 -17.18 3.08
C ASN A 136 19.03 -17.37 4.37
N VAL A 137 19.45 -16.72 5.48
CA VAL A 137 18.72 -16.87 6.74
C VAL A 137 17.49 -15.94 6.79
N PRO A 138 16.41 -16.33 7.48
CA PRO A 138 15.28 -15.44 7.71
C PRO A 138 15.71 -14.13 8.38
N LEU A 139 15.03 -13.01 8.10
CA LEU A 139 15.35 -11.69 8.67
C LEU A 139 15.43 -11.69 10.20
N ALA A 140 14.58 -12.47 10.87
CA ALA A 140 14.61 -12.63 12.33
C ALA A 140 15.89 -13.29 12.85
N ALA A 141 16.58 -14.08 12.03
CA ALA A 141 17.84 -14.76 12.38
C ALA A 141 19.09 -14.00 11.90
N CYS A 142 18.90 -12.88 11.20
CA CYS A 142 20.02 -12.05 10.74
C CYS A 142 20.68 -11.36 11.94
N LYS A 143 21.98 -11.61 12.13
CA LYS A 143 22.79 -11.06 13.22
C LYS A 143 23.32 -9.64 12.97
N MET A 144 23.02 -9.07 11.78
CA MET A 144 23.43 -7.71 11.48
C MET A 144 22.71 -6.71 12.36
N PRO A 145 23.45 -5.78 13.01
CA PRO A 145 22.81 -4.72 13.80
C PRO A 145 21.85 -3.89 12.96
N ARG A 146 20.62 -3.66 13.46
CA ARG A 146 19.59 -2.90 12.75
C ARG A 146 20.01 -1.48 12.39
N GLN A 147 20.95 -0.90 13.12
CA GLN A 147 21.57 0.40 12.82
C GLN A 147 22.38 0.43 11.50
N ARG A 148 22.53 -0.72 10.84
CA ARG A 148 23.18 -0.85 9.53
C ARG A 148 22.20 -1.21 8.42
N TRP A 149 20.91 -1.33 8.73
CA TRP A 149 19.90 -1.67 7.76
C TRP A 149 19.56 -0.49 6.87
N ASP A 150 19.20 -0.81 5.64
CA ASP A 150 18.70 0.15 4.67
C ASP A 150 17.19 0.35 4.88
N TRP A 151 16.75 1.58 4.72
CA TRP A 151 15.36 1.97 4.85
C TRP A 151 14.87 2.57 3.55
N SER A 152 13.70 2.18 3.11
CA SER A 152 13.00 2.72 1.96
C SER A 152 11.63 3.22 2.39
N LEU A 153 11.32 4.45 2.05
CA LEU A 153 10.00 5.04 2.26
C LEU A 153 9.48 5.57 0.94
N LYS A 154 8.37 4.99 0.49
CA LYS A 154 7.63 5.44 -0.69
C LYS A 154 6.27 5.93 -0.23
N VAL A 155 5.80 7.04 -0.78
CA VAL A 155 4.48 7.62 -0.49
C VAL A 155 3.81 8.00 -1.79
N VAL A 156 2.54 7.68 -1.91
CA VAL A 156 1.69 8.02 -3.06
C VAL A 156 0.55 8.89 -2.57
N GLY A 157 0.44 10.10 -3.10
CA GLY A 157 -0.64 11.04 -2.78
C GLY A 157 -1.50 11.34 -4.00
N PHE A 158 -2.82 11.15 -3.90
CA PHE A 158 -3.75 11.34 -5.01
C PHE A 158 -5.15 11.75 -4.54
N SER A 159 -5.96 12.22 -5.49
CA SER A 159 -7.40 12.45 -5.33
C SER A 159 -8.20 11.51 -6.22
N GLN A 160 -9.36 11.08 -5.75
CA GLN A 160 -10.32 10.22 -6.45
C GLN A 160 -11.75 10.72 -6.26
#